data_816142b11245e1bac8fabff21b91eb55
#
_entry.id   816142b11245e1bac8fabff21b91eb55
#
_cell.length_a   1.000
_cell.length_b   1.000
_cell.length_c   1.000
_cell.angle_alpha   90.00
_cell.angle_beta   90.00
_cell.angle_gamma   90.00
#
_symmetry.space_group_name_H-M   'P 1'
#
loop_
_entity.id
_entity.type
_entity.pdbx_description
1 polymer ?
#
loop_
_entity_poly.entity_id
_entity_poly.type
_entity_poly.pdbx_seq_one_letter_code
_entity_poly.pdbx_strand_id
1 'polypeptide(L)'
;MKQAITYELLHEDKNSGARRGVVHTPHGDIQTPVFMPVGTQATVKSMTPEEVKELGAQIILSNTYHLYLRPGEKIVKEAGGLHKFMHWNKPILTDCGGFQVFSLSELRTISEDGVEFRSHLDGSKHMFTPEKVMQIEEDLGADIIMSFDECCPYPSTYEYTKNSMERTTRWAVRCKEAHKNVEQQGLFGIIQGGFYKDLRKQS
;
A
#
# COMPACT_ATOMS: atom_id res chain seq x y z
N MET A 1 -15.73 -15.69 8.58
CA MET A 1 -14.39 -15.74 7.94
C MET A 1 -13.38 -15.13 8.91
N LYS A 2 -12.22 -15.75 9.06
CA LYS A 2 -11.13 -15.23 9.90
C LYS A 2 -10.54 -14.02 9.19
N GLN A 3 -10.43 -12.87 9.88
CA GLN A 3 -9.76 -11.69 9.33
C GLN A 3 -8.24 -11.90 9.40
N ALA A 4 -7.52 -11.55 8.32
CA ALA A 4 -6.07 -11.62 8.27
C ALA A 4 -5.42 -10.65 9.28
N ILE A 5 -6.01 -9.46 9.42
CA ILE A 5 -5.49 -8.39 10.30
C ILE A 5 -6.51 -8.07 11.37
N THR A 6 -6.04 -7.98 12.63
CA THR A 6 -6.80 -7.48 13.77
C THR A 6 -5.98 -6.46 14.57
N TYR A 7 -6.66 -5.61 15.34
CA TYR A 7 -6.01 -4.59 16.16
C TYR A 7 -6.51 -4.66 17.59
N GLU A 8 -5.58 -4.59 18.54
CA GLU A 8 -5.84 -4.48 19.96
C GLU A 8 -5.33 -3.14 20.49
N LEU A 9 -6.23 -2.33 21.06
CA LEU A 9 -5.86 -1.10 21.75
C LEU A 9 -5.41 -1.43 23.18
N LEU A 10 -4.13 -1.20 23.49
CA LEU A 10 -3.56 -1.49 24.81
C LEU A 10 -3.61 -0.29 25.75
N HIS A 11 -3.45 0.92 25.22
CA HIS A 11 -3.41 2.14 26.02
C HIS A 11 -3.81 3.36 25.21
N GLU A 12 -4.55 4.25 25.83
CA GLU A 12 -4.88 5.58 25.33
C GLU A 12 -4.45 6.63 26.36
N ASP A 13 -3.67 7.62 25.92
CA ASP A 13 -3.20 8.68 26.80
C ASP A 13 -4.34 9.62 27.16
N LYS A 14 -4.45 9.94 28.46
CA LYS A 14 -5.56 10.78 28.97
C LYS A 14 -5.41 12.27 28.64
N ASN A 15 -4.20 12.72 28.30
CA ASN A 15 -3.89 14.12 28.07
C ASN A 15 -3.72 14.47 26.59
N SER A 16 -3.68 13.47 25.72
CA SER A 16 -3.53 13.62 24.28
C SER A 16 -4.34 12.57 23.52
N GLY A 17 -4.36 12.59 22.21
CA GLY A 17 -4.96 11.53 21.39
C GLY A 17 -4.01 10.37 21.08
N ALA A 18 -2.90 10.23 21.81
CA ALA A 18 -1.92 9.18 21.56
C ALA A 18 -2.45 7.81 21.99
N ARG A 19 -2.21 6.80 21.18
CA ARG A 19 -2.65 5.42 21.41
C ARG A 19 -1.50 4.45 21.22
N ARG A 20 -1.42 3.44 22.05
CA ARG A 20 -0.53 2.29 21.89
C ARG A 20 -1.39 1.03 21.71
N GLY A 21 -1.02 0.21 20.75
CA GLY A 21 -1.74 -1.03 20.48
C GLY A 21 -0.87 -2.07 19.79
N VAL A 22 -1.51 -3.15 19.37
CA VAL A 22 -0.90 -4.24 18.60
C VAL A 22 -1.73 -4.49 17.34
N VAL A 23 -1.07 -4.58 16.21
CA VAL A 23 -1.64 -5.11 14.97
C VAL A 23 -1.19 -6.55 14.83
N HIS A 24 -2.13 -7.48 14.79
CA HIS A 24 -1.87 -8.91 14.56
C HIS A 24 -1.93 -9.21 13.07
N THR A 25 -0.91 -9.87 12.54
CA THR A 25 -0.82 -10.23 11.11
C THR A 25 -0.47 -11.72 10.97
N PRO A 26 -0.60 -12.33 9.77
CA PRO A 26 -0.19 -13.70 9.53
C PRO A 26 1.31 -13.98 9.81
N HIS A 27 2.17 -12.97 9.67
CA HIS A 27 3.62 -13.11 9.90
C HIS A 27 4.10 -12.49 11.23
N GLY A 28 3.19 -12.24 12.15
CA GLY A 28 3.51 -11.79 13.52
C GLY A 28 2.86 -10.47 13.93
N ASP A 29 3.14 -10.09 15.17
CA ASP A 29 2.57 -8.93 15.82
C ASP A 29 3.41 -7.68 15.60
N ILE A 30 2.75 -6.53 15.47
CA ILE A 30 3.35 -5.22 15.30
C ILE A 30 2.91 -4.33 16.46
N GLN A 31 3.85 -3.89 17.29
CA GLN A 31 3.58 -2.90 18.34
C GLN A 31 3.41 -1.52 17.71
N THR A 32 2.34 -0.82 18.01
CA THR A 32 2.08 0.52 17.45
C THR A 32 2.14 1.61 18.53
N PRO A 33 2.64 2.82 18.19
CA PRO A 33 3.12 3.24 16.87
C PRO A 33 4.44 2.59 16.47
N VAL A 34 4.70 2.43 15.16
CA VAL A 34 5.89 1.76 14.62
C VAL A 34 6.42 2.51 13.40
N PHE A 35 7.74 2.49 13.22
CA PHE A 35 8.38 2.90 11.99
C PHE A 35 8.55 1.71 11.05
N MET A 36 8.26 1.89 9.77
CA MET A 36 8.42 0.90 8.71
C MET A 36 9.62 1.27 7.82
N PRO A 37 10.76 0.57 7.92
CA PRO A 37 11.84 0.74 6.95
C PRO A 37 11.34 0.45 5.53
N VAL A 38 11.79 1.27 4.56
CA VAL A 38 11.34 1.16 3.18
C VAL A 38 12.23 0.22 2.39
N GLY A 39 11.66 -0.88 1.92
CA GLY A 39 12.26 -1.88 1.04
C GLY A 39 11.68 -1.79 -0.37
N THR A 40 11.98 -0.72 -1.12
CA THR A 40 11.33 -0.34 -2.37
C THR A 40 11.26 -1.47 -3.42
N GLN A 41 12.35 -2.19 -3.63
CA GLN A 41 12.46 -3.29 -4.59
C GLN A 41 12.80 -4.61 -3.87
N ALA A 42 12.01 -4.96 -2.87
CA ALA A 42 12.23 -6.11 -2.00
C ALA A 42 13.59 -6.09 -1.27
N THR A 43 14.12 -4.89 -1.00
CA THR A 43 15.36 -4.71 -0.24
C THR A 43 15.40 -3.35 0.45
N VAL A 44 15.81 -3.31 1.69
CA VAL A 44 16.22 -2.07 2.37
C VAL A 44 17.65 -1.77 1.90
N LYS A 45 17.82 -0.63 1.22
CA LYS A 45 19.12 -0.30 0.59
C LYS A 45 20.27 -0.35 1.61
N SER A 46 21.36 -1.01 1.22
CA SER A 46 22.61 -1.14 1.98
C SER A 46 22.48 -1.90 3.29
N MET A 47 21.39 -2.65 3.49
CA MET A 47 21.19 -3.49 4.68
C MET A 47 20.69 -4.87 4.30
N THR A 48 21.18 -5.89 4.99
CA THR A 48 20.64 -7.24 4.92
C THR A 48 19.34 -7.35 5.72
N PRO A 49 18.47 -8.33 5.42
CA PRO A 49 17.28 -8.59 6.25
C PRO A 49 17.63 -8.89 7.73
N GLU A 50 18.77 -9.52 7.98
CA GLU A 50 19.27 -9.82 9.32
C GLU A 50 19.60 -8.53 10.09
N GLU A 51 20.35 -7.61 9.50
CA GLU A 51 20.66 -6.29 10.09
C GLU A 51 19.39 -5.49 10.39
N VAL A 52 18.40 -5.50 9.47
CA VAL A 52 17.11 -4.84 9.69
C VAL A 52 16.35 -5.46 10.87
N LYS A 53 16.43 -6.79 11.04
CA LYS A 53 15.84 -7.49 12.19
C LYS A 53 16.55 -7.15 13.51
N GLU A 54 17.88 -7.10 13.51
CA GLU A 54 18.71 -6.76 14.68
C GLU A 54 18.44 -5.34 15.18
N LEU A 55 18.13 -4.40 14.26
CA LEU A 55 17.70 -3.04 14.60
C LEU A 55 16.28 -2.97 15.18
N GLY A 56 15.58 -4.10 15.29
CA GLY A 56 14.27 -4.20 15.90
C GLY A 56 13.10 -3.88 14.99
N ALA A 57 13.30 -3.80 13.66
CA ALA A 57 12.19 -3.61 12.73
C ALA A 57 11.16 -4.74 12.85
N GLN A 58 9.89 -4.37 12.99
CA GLN A 58 8.78 -5.31 13.13
C GLN A 58 8.03 -5.51 11.81
N ILE A 59 8.09 -4.55 10.91
CA ILE A 59 7.43 -4.53 9.62
C ILE A 59 8.29 -3.75 8.62
N ILE A 60 8.22 -4.13 7.34
CA ILE A 60 8.86 -3.42 6.22
C ILE A 60 7.77 -2.93 5.26
N LEU A 61 7.97 -1.76 4.64
CA LEU A 61 7.16 -1.27 3.54
C LEU A 61 7.86 -1.54 2.21
N SER A 62 7.16 -2.13 1.24
CA SER A 62 7.62 -2.28 -0.15
C SER A 62 6.68 -1.56 -1.13
N ASN A 63 7.18 -1.19 -2.31
CA ASN A 63 6.43 -0.37 -3.25
C ASN A 63 5.95 -1.19 -4.45
N THR A 64 4.65 -1.34 -4.59
CA THR A 64 3.99 -2.13 -5.64
C THR A 64 4.35 -1.68 -7.05
N TYR A 65 4.37 -0.37 -7.32
CA TYR A 65 4.76 0.17 -8.63
C TYR A 65 6.16 -0.31 -9.07
N HIS A 66 7.14 -0.22 -8.17
CA HIS A 66 8.51 -0.62 -8.48
C HIS A 66 8.63 -2.13 -8.68
N LEU A 67 7.99 -2.93 -7.83
CA LEU A 67 8.00 -4.39 -7.91
C LEU A 67 7.27 -4.91 -9.16
N TYR A 68 6.17 -4.26 -9.56
CA TYR A 68 5.46 -4.54 -10.79
C TYR A 68 6.33 -4.32 -12.04
N LEU A 69 7.06 -3.19 -12.10
CA LEU A 69 7.95 -2.90 -13.23
C LEU A 69 9.22 -3.75 -13.22
N ARG A 70 9.76 -4.05 -12.04
CA ARG A 70 10.99 -4.85 -11.89
C ARG A 70 11.10 -5.43 -10.47
N PRO A 71 11.16 -6.77 -10.34
CA PRO A 71 11.30 -7.80 -11.38
C PRO A 71 10.00 -8.17 -12.10
N GLY A 72 8.85 -7.74 -11.61
CA GLY A 72 7.51 -8.13 -12.01
C GLY A 72 6.84 -9.01 -10.93
N GLU A 73 5.55 -8.79 -10.70
CA GLU A 73 4.77 -9.49 -9.67
C GLU A 73 4.75 -11.00 -9.87
N LYS A 74 4.78 -11.45 -11.12
CA LYS A 74 4.78 -12.89 -11.47
C LYS A 74 6.03 -13.61 -11.00
N ILE A 75 7.21 -12.96 -11.19
CA ILE A 75 8.50 -13.52 -10.72
C ILE A 75 8.50 -13.62 -9.20
N VAL A 76 8.00 -12.59 -8.51
CA VAL A 76 7.89 -12.60 -7.05
C VAL A 76 6.94 -13.71 -6.58
N LYS A 77 5.80 -13.89 -7.26
CA LYS A 77 4.85 -14.98 -6.99
C LYS A 77 5.48 -16.36 -7.16
N GLU A 78 6.20 -16.59 -8.27
CA GLU A 78 6.90 -17.86 -8.55
C GLU A 78 7.98 -18.15 -7.49
N ALA A 79 8.61 -17.11 -6.94
CA ALA A 79 9.55 -17.23 -5.82
C ALA A 79 8.87 -17.52 -4.47
N GLY A 80 7.54 -17.54 -4.43
CA GLY A 80 6.74 -17.83 -3.24
C GLY A 80 6.34 -16.59 -2.44
N GLY A 81 6.22 -15.43 -3.10
CA GLY A 81 5.84 -14.14 -2.54
C GLY A 81 7.00 -13.34 -1.95
N LEU A 82 6.72 -12.09 -1.56
CA LEU A 82 7.75 -11.16 -1.08
C LEU A 82 8.53 -11.68 0.12
N HIS A 83 7.89 -12.35 1.07
CA HIS A 83 8.53 -12.88 2.26
C HIS A 83 9.68 -13.83 1.92
N LYS A 84 9.48 -14.73 0.97
CA LYS A 84 10.52 -15.65 0.51
C LYS A 84 11.52 -14.94 -0.40
N PHE A 85 11.04 -14.11 -1.32
CA PHE A 85 11.86 -13.42 -2.30
C PHE A 85 12.91 -12.51 -1.64
N MET A 86 12.56 -11.81 -0.54
CA MET A 86 13.47 -10.91 0.18
C MET A 86 14.04 -11.51 1.47
N HIS A 87 13.78 -12.79 1.76
CA HIS A 87 14.23 -13.46 2.98
C HIS A 87 13.78 -12.75 4.28
N TRP A 88 12.54 -12.26 4.28
CA TRP A 88 11.93 -11.55 5.40
C TRP A 88 10.71 -12.29 5.93
N ASN A 89 10.77 -12.77 7.19
CA ASN A 89 9.74 -13.61 7.80
C ASN A 89 8.83 -12.86 8.80
N LYS A 90 8.88 -11.54 8.81
CA LYS A 90 8.01 -10.66 9.60
C LYS A 90 7.00 -9.92 8.69
N PRO A 91 6.05 -9.16 9.25
CA PRO A 91 5.07 -8.43 8.46
C PRO A 91 5.65 -7.55 7.34
N ILE A 92 4.91 -7.48 6.24
CA ILE A 92 5.18 -6.59 5.10
C ILE A 92 3.90 -5.81 4.81
N LEU A 93 4.05 -4.51 4.54
CA LEU A 93 3.05 -3.68 3.93
C LEU A 93 3.48 -3.33 2.50
N THR A 94 2.60 -3.49 1.52
CA THR A 94 2.79 -2.93 0.17
C THR A 94 1.85 -1.76 -0.05
N ASP A 95 2.38 -0.65 -0.60
CA ASP A 95 1.55 0.45 -1.07
C ASP A 95 0.83 0.08 -2.38
N CYS A 96 -0.18 0.83 -2.78
CA CYS A 96 -0.93 0.56 -4.01
C CYS A 96 -0.24 1.00 -5.31
N GLY A 97 0.90 1.69 -5.23
CA GLY A 97 1.59 2.27 -6.38
C GLY A 97 1.02 3.59 -6.89
N GLY A 98 -0.10 4.08 -6.37
CA GLY A 98 -0.76 5.32 -6.82
C GLY A 98 0.14 6.55 -6.72
N PHE A 99 0.85 6.72 -5.62
CA PHE A 99 1.78 7.83 -5.43
C PHE A 99 2.96 7.79 -6.43
N GLN A 100 3.53 6.62 -6.71
CA GLN A 100 4.64 6.48 -7.64
C GLN A 100 4.20 6.74 -9.09
N VAL A 101 3.01 6.29 -9.48
CA VAL A 101 2.41 6.65 -10.78
C VAL A 101 2.23 8.16 -10.87
N PHE A 102 1.82 8.82 -9.76
CA PHE A 102 1.72 10.28 -9.71
C PHE A 102 3.08 10.97 -9.83
N SER A 103 4.08 10.53 -9.06
CA SER A 103 5.36 11.25 -8.88
C SER A 103 6.41 10.93 -9.95
N LEU A 104 6.39 9.73 -10.54
CA LEU A 104 7.42 9.24 -11.47
C LEU A 104 6.97 9.17 -12.93
N SER A 105 5.68 9.30 -13.20
CA SER A 105 5.15 9.26 -14.57
C SER A 105 4.72 10.67 -15.00
N GLU A 106 5.53 11.31 -15.85
CA GLU A 106 5.19 12.62 -16.44
C GLU A 106 3.98 12.52 -17.37
N LEU A 107 3.79 11.38 -18.04
CA LEU A 107 2.69 11.10 -18.95
C LEU A 107 1.75 10.08 -18.32
N ARG A 108 0.68 10.57 -17.71
CA ARG A 108 -0.41 9.74 -17.19
C ARG A 108 -1.75 10.31 -17.57
N THR A 109 -2.71 9.43 -17.75
CA THR A 109 -4.12 9.77 -17.97
C THR A 109 -4.97 9.08 -16.91
N ILE A 110 -5.72 9.87 -16.13
CA ILE A 110 -6.63 9.37 -15.09
C ILE A 110 -8.03 9.32 -15.67
N SER A 111 -8.70 8.20 -15.51
CA SER A 111 -10.10 7.99 -15.88
C SER A 111 -10.86 7.34 -14.71
N GLU A 112 -12.14 7.09 -14.86
CA GLU A 112 -12.90 6.32 -13.87
C GLU A 112 -12.47 4.84 -13.83
N ASP A 113 -11.97 4.31 -14.93
CA ASP A 113 -11.49 2.92 -15.01
C ASP A 113 -10.17 2.71 -14.28
N GLY A 114 -9.31 3.73 -14.23
CA GLY A 114 -7.99 3.64 -13.62
C GLY A 114 -7.02 4.69 -14.20
N VAL A 115 -5.72 4.36 -14.17
CA VAL A 115 -4.64 5.25 -14.61
C VAL A 115 -3.79 4.58 -15.68
N GLU A 116 -3.77 5.15 -16.88
CA GLU A 116 -2.77 4.83 -17.90
C GLU A 116 -1.51 5.64 -17.60
N PHE A 117 -0.35 5.01 -17.65
CA PHE A 117 0.94 5.68 -17.43
C PHE A 117 2.05 5.06 -18.26
N ARG A 118 3.17 5.77 -18.37
CA ARG A 118 4.40 5.25 -18.95
C ARG A 118 5.43 4.91 -17.88
N SER A 119 6.03 3.75 -18.04
CA SER A 119 7.15 3.30 -17.20
C SER A 119 8.32 4.29 -17.29
N HIS A 120 8.86 4.68 -16.13
CA HIS A 120 10.07 5.50 -16.06
C HIS A 120 11.34 4.73 -16.42
N LEU A 121 11.26 3.39 -16.54
CA LEU A 121 12.41 2.55 -16.87
C LEU A 121 12.65 2.46 -18.40
N ASP A 122 11.58 2.31 -19.17
CA ASP A 122 11.65 1.99 -20.60
C ASP A 122 10.59 2.71 -21.46
N GLY A 123 9.74 3.52 -20.85
CA GLY A 123 8.67 4.26 -21.53
C GLY A 123 7.48 3.42 -21.98
N SER A 124 7.43 2.13 -21.65
CA SER A 124 6.31 1.25 -21.98
C SER A 124 5.00 1.73 -21.36
N LYS A 125 3.89 1.50 -22.05
CA LYS A 125 2.56 1.86 -21.56
C LYS A 125 2.00 0.79 -20.63
N HIS A 126 1.43 1.22 -19.52
CA HIS A 126 0.77 0.39 -18.53
C HIS A 126 -0.58 0.98 -18.14
N MET A 127 -1.48 0.11 -17.67
CA MET A 127 -2.77 0.49 -17.11
C MET A 127 -2.91 -0.13 -15.73
N PHE A 128 -3.10 0.71 -14.72
CA PHE A 128 -3.52 0.30 -13.38
C PHE A 128 -5.02 0.56 -13.22
N THR A 129 -5.78 -0.49 -12.98
CA THR A 129 -7.15 -0.42 -12.48
C THR A 129 -7.18 -0.93 -11.05
N PRO A 130 -8.21 -0.63 -10.26
CA PRO A 130 -8.36 -1.21 -8.91
C PRO A 130 -8.20 -2.73 -8.90
N GLU A 131 -8.82 -3.43 -9.84
CA GLU A 131 -8.77 -4.89 -9.95
C GLU A 131 -7.36 -5.39 -10.29
N LYS A 132 -6.67 -4.69 -11.20
CA LYS A 132 -5.30 -5.04 -11.59
C LYS A 132 -4.33 -4.84 -10.44
N VAL A 133 -4.48 -3.76 -9.67
CA VAL A 133 -3.64 -3.50 -8.49
C VAL A 133 -3.88 -4.58 -7.42
N MET A 134 -5.13 -4.97 -7.16
CA MET A 134 -5.42 -6.07 -6.23
C MET A 134 -4.79 -7.39 -6.67
N GLN A 135 -4.82 -7.71 -7.96
CA GLN A 135 -4.16 -8.91 -8.48
C GLN A 135 -2.64 -8.85 -8.28
N ILE A 136 -2.00 -7.67 -8.50
CA ILE A 136 -0.57 -7.50 -8.26
C ILE A 136 -0.24 -7.66 -6.78
N GLU A 137 -1.01 -7.02 -5.89
CA GLU A 137 -0.84 -7.10 -4.44
C GLU A 137 -1.00 -8.53 -3.90
N GLU A 138 -1.95 -9.29 -4.44
CA GLU A 138 -2.12 -10.70 -4.11
C GLU A 138 -0.93 -11.55 -4.56
N ASP A 139 -0.39 -11.29 -5.75
CA ASP A 139 0.78 -11.99 -6.28
C ASP A 139 2.07 -11.64 -5.49
N LEU A 140 2.19 -10.41 -4.99
CA LEU A 140 3.28 -10.00 -4.10
C LEU A 140 3.19 -10.65 -2.72
N GLY A 141 1.98 -10.82 -2.18
CA GLY A 141 1.75 -11.60 -0.95
C GLY A 141 2.16 -10.90 0.35
N ALA A 142 2.04 -9.56 0.44
CA ALA A 142 2.24 -8.82 1.68
C ALA A 142 1.08 -9.05 2.67
N ASP A 143 1.31 -8.82 3.98
CA ASP A 143 0.27 -8.96 5.02
C ASP A 143 -0.76 -7.83 4.94
N ILE A 144 -0.29 -6.60 4.72
CA ILE A 144 -1.12 -5.40 4.58
C ILE A 144 -0.96 -4.87 3.16
N ILE A 145 -2.07 -4.71 2.47
CA ILE A 145 -2.15 -4.14 1.13
C ILE A 145 -3.02 -2.89 1.13
N MET A 146 -2.72 -1.93 0.24
CA MET A 146 -3.43 -0.67 0.19
C MET A 146 -4.38 -0.62 -1.01
N SER A 147 -5.57 -0.05 -0.81
CA SER A 147 -6.49 0.20 -1.93
C SER A 147 -5.90 1.20 -2.92
N PHE A 148 -6.16 0.97 -4.21
CA PHE A 148 -5.71 1.90 -5.26
C PHE A 148 -6.39 3.25 -5.09
N ASP A 149 -5.60 4.32 -5.12
CA ASP A 149 -6.06 5.68 -4.91
C ASP A 149 -5.54 6.65 -5.97
N GLU A 150 -6.21 7.78 -6.10
CA GLU A 150 -5.69 8.94 -6.82
C GLU A 150 -4.99 9.89 -5.85
N CYS A 151 -3.67 9.98 -5.96
CA CYS A 151 -2.89 10.97 -5.21
C CYS A 151 -3.17 12.37 -5.77
N CYS A 152 -4.00 13.13 -5.05
CA CYS A 152 -4.37 14.50 -5.44
C CYS A 152 -3.14 15.43 -5.37
N PRO A 153 -2.80 16.18 -6.44
CA PRO A 153 -1.68 17.11 -6.41
C PRO A 153 -1.92 18.28 -5.43
N TYR A 154 -0.84 18.89 -4.98
CA TYR A 154 -0.89 20.11 -4.20
C TYR A 154 -0.06 21.22 -4.87
N PRO A 155 -0.60 22.43 -5.02
CA PRO A 155 -1.96 22.86 -4.67
C PRO A 155 -3.03 22.34 -5.65
N SER A 156 -4.27 22.13 -5.15
CA SER A 156 -5.44 21.77 -5.94
C SER A 156 -6.66 22.54 -5.50
N THR A 157 -7.60 22.75 -6.44
CA THR A 157 -8.90 23.37 -6.14
C THR A 157 -9.75 22.44 -5.29
N TYR A 158 -10.71 22.99 -4.55
CA TYR A 158 -11.67 22.22 -3.78
C TYR A 158 -12.41 21.19 -4.65
N GLU A 159 -12.89 21.63 -5.81
CA GLU A 159 -13.65 20.77 -6.72
C GLU A 159 -12.82 19.60 -7.27
N TYR A 160 -11.59 19.85 -7.69
CA TYR A 160 -10.69 18.77 -8.11
C TYR A 160 -10.45 17.78 -6.97
N THR A 161 -10.14 18.29 -5.77
CA THR A 161 -9.86 17.47 -4.58
C THR A 161 -11.09 16.63 -4.22
N LYS A 162 -12.29 17.18 -4.31
CA LYS A 162 -13.55 16.45 -4.08
C LYS A 162 -13.71 15.32 -5.08
N ASN A 163 -13.59 15.60 -6.38
CA ASN A 163 -13.74 14.60 -7.44
C ASN A 163 -12.70 13.48 -7.32
N SER A 164 -11.47 13.80 -6.99
CA SER A 164 -10.38 12.84 -6.75
C SER A 164 -10.67 11.95 -5.53
N MET A 165 -11.13 12.54 -4.42
CA MET A 165 -11.55 11.82 -3.22
C MET A 165 -12.70 10.85 -3.50
N GLU A 166 -13.75 11.32 -4.18
CA GLU A 166 -14.92 10.50 -4.55
C GLU A 166 -14.53 9.35 -5.49
N ARG A 167 -13.62 9.58 -6.46
CA ARG A 167 -13.04 8.53 -7.31
C ARG A 167 -12.29 7.50 -6.49
N THR A 168 -11.41 7.94 -5.59
CA THR A 168 -10.68 7.04 -4.69
C THR A 168 -11.64 6.18 -3.87
N THR A 169 -12.74 6.75 -3.37
CA THR A 169 -13.76 5.99 -2.63
C THR A 169 -14.41 4.91 -3.51
N ARG A 170 -14.78 5.25 -4.76
CA ARG A 170 -15.33 4.25 -5.71
C ARG A 170 -14.31 3.16 -6.04
N TRP A 171 -13.05 3.53 -6.24
CA TRP A 171 -11.95 2.57 -6.46
C TRP A 171 -11.71 1.67 -5.27
N ALA A 172 -11.81 2.18 -4.04
CA ALA A 172 -11.71 1.38 -2.82
C ALA A 172 -12.80 0.27 -2.75
N VAL A 173 -14.03 0.59 -3.18
CA VAL A 173 -15.10 -0.42 -3.30
C VAL A 173 -14.72 -1.50 -4.30
N ARG A 174 -14.24 -1.12 -5.50
CA ARG A 174 -13.77 -2.07 -6.53
C ARG A 174 -12.60 -2.92 -6.05
N CYS A 175 -11.63 -2.32 -5.34
CA CYS A 175 -10.53 -3.06 -4.69
C CYS A 175 -11.07 -4.11 -3.72
N LYS A 176 -12.02 -3.72 -2.85
CA LYS A 176 -12.62 -4.64 -1.88
C LYS A 176 -13.36 -5.80 -2.55
N GLU A 177 -14.05 -5.57 -3.66
CA GLU A 177 -14.74 -6.60 -4.43
C GLU A 177 -13.77 -7.54 -5.18
N ALA A 178 -12.67 -6.97 -5.68
CA ALA A 178 -11.63 -7.70 -6.41
C ALA A 178 -10.74 -8.54 -5.49
N HIS A 179 -10.47 -8.07 -4.25
CA HIS A 179 -9.61 -8.76 -3.30
C HIS A 179 -10.18 -10.12 -2.86
N LYS A 180 -9.43 -11.20 -3.08
CA LYS A 180 -9.85 -12.59 -2.80
C LYS A 180 -9.10 -13.23 -1.64
N ASN A 181 -7.86 -12.81 -1.39
CA ASN A 181 -6.98 -13.42 -0.40
C ASN A 181 -7.21 -12.89 1.04
N VAL A 182 -8.46 -12.68 1.42
CA VAL A 182 -8.89 -12.00 2.65
C VAL A 182 -8.47 -12.68 3.96
N GLU A 183 -8.10 -13.96 3.92
CA GLU A 183 -7.65 -14.71 5.10
C GLU A 183 -6.15 -14.55 5.37
N GLN A 184 -5.38 -14.08 4.39
CA GLN A 184 -3.93 -13.90 4.45
C GLN A 184 -3.48 -12.45 4.34
N GLN A 185 -4.33 -11.57 3.76
CA GLN A 185 -4.00 -10.18 3.52
C GLN A 185 -5.11 -9.25 4.00
N GLY A 186 -4.74 -8.19 4.70
CA GLY A 186 -5.67 -7.13 5.09
C GLY A 186 -5.62 -5.96 4.12
N LEU A 187 -6.77 -5.64 3.50
CA LEU A 187 -6.91 -4.47 2.64
C LEU A 187 -7.20 -3.23 3.47
N PHE A 188 -6.34 -2.20 3.33
CA PHE A 188 -6.49 -0.91 3.99
C PHE A 188 -6.92 0.16 2.99
N GLY A 189 -7.87 1.00 3.40
CA GLY A 189 -8.28 2.19 2.65
C GLY A 189 -7.38 3.38 2.89
N ILE A 190 -7.44 4.38 1.99
CA ILE A 190 -6.69 5.63 2.07
C ILE A 190 -7.66 6.80 2.21
N ILE A 191 -7.49 7.58 3.28
CA ILE A 191 -8.28 8.80 3.50
C ILE A 191 -7.71 9.91 2.63
N GLN A 192 -8.53 10.45 1.73
CA GLN A 192 -8.21 11.56 0.84
C GLN A 192 -8.85 12.88 1.33
N GLY A 193 -9.04 13.86 0.44
CA GLY A 193 -9.66 15.15 0.73
C GLY A 193 -8.68 16.33 0.92
N GLY A 194 -7.39 16.11 0.67
CA GLY A 194 -6.34 17.13 0.71
C GLY A 194 -6.31 17.86 2.06
N PHE A 195 -6.33 19.20 2.03
CA PHE A 195 -6.36 20.06 3.23
C PHE A 195 -7.77 20.53 3.61
N TYR A 196 -8.82 20.07 2.92
CA TYR A 196 -10.20 20.45 3.19
C TYR A 196 -10.80 19.53 4.27
N LYS A 197 -11.07 20.09 5.45
CA LYS A 197 -11.52 19.33 6.65
C LYS A 197 -12.83 18.57 6.43
N ASP A 198 -13.75 19.16 5.68
CA ASP A 198 -15.04 18.56 5.34
C ASP A 198 -14.87 17.35 4.42
N LEU A 199 -14.02 17.47 3.38
CA LEU A 199 -13.70 16.35 2.48
C LEU A 199 -12.98 15.21 3.20
N ARG A 200 -12.04 15.53 4.09
CA ARG A 200 -11.36 14.51 4.91
C ARG A 200 -12.28 13.76 5.87
N LYS A 201 -13.36 14.42 6.33
CA LYS A 201 -14.38 13.77 7.15
C LYS A 201 -15.35 12.92 6.31
N GLN A 202 -15.54 13.31 5.05
CA GLN A 202 -16.40 12.59 4.13
C GLN A 202 -15.71 11.34 3.56
N SER A 203 -14.40 11.41 3.35
CA SER A 203 -13.59 10.29 2.92
C SER A 203 -13.49 9.21 3.99
#